data_f3566d0e802b0c31fa341748ce26903b
#
_entry.id   f3566d0e802b0c31fa341748ce26903b
#
_cell.length_a   1.000
_cell.length_b   1.000
_cell.length_c   1.000
_cell.angle_alpha   90.00
_cell.angle_beta   90.00
_cell.angle_gamma   90.00
#
_symmetry.space_group_name_H-M   'P 1'
#
loop_
_entity.id
_entity.type
_entity.pdbx_description
1 polymer ?
#
loop_
_entity_poly.entity_id
_entity_poly.type
_entity_poly.pdbx_seq_one_letter_code
_entity_poly.pdbx_strand_id
1 'polypeptide(L)'
;MIGKLSGKIDSQGDDYIIIDVNGVGYLVYASGKTLGKLAEGEFYKLFIETHVREEYIHLYGFLTLEEKNFFNLLQSVNGIGTRMALSILSSLTPSDIQIAINNEDKNVFKAISGVGAKLAERIVLELKGKVVKISSGSAIIKDSLNIKNITPVACNEVIKALVNLGFSRFEAQHAVQGIIIQNPEISIDKLIKTALKNRNAGL
;
A
#
# COMPACT_ATOMS: atom_id res chain seq x y z
N MET A 1 -16.58 -8.71 -14.21
CA MET A 1 -15.33 -8.33 -13.53
C MET A 1 -15.49 -8.54 -12.03
N ILE A 2 -14.55 -9.21 -11.38
CA ILE A 2 -14.57 -9.49 -9.93
C ILE A 2 -13.63 -8.48 -9.26
N GLY A 3 -14.16 -7.68 -8.32
CA GLY A 3 -13.39 -6.64 -7.63
C GLY A 3 -13.00 -6.99 -6.20
N LYS A 4 -13.72 -7.96 -5.58
CA LYS A 4 -13.51 -8.39 -4.20
C LYS A 4 -14.08 -9.79 -4.02
N LEU A 5 -13.41 -10.62 -3.25
CA LEU A 5 -13.91 -11.90 -2.74
C LEU A 5 -13.83 -11.91 -1.21
N SER A 6 -14.82 -12.53 -0.57
CA SER A 6 -14.84 -12.75 0.88
C SER A 6 -15.29 -14.18 1.11
N GLY A 7 -14.43 -14.98 1.71
CA GLY A 7 -14.67 -16.40 1.87
C GLY A 7 -13.59 -17.07 2.70
N LYS A 8 -13.69 -18.39 2.80
CA LYS A 8 -12.75 -19.24 3.51
C LYS A 8 -11.65 -19.72 2.57
N ILE A 9 -10.39 -19.72 3.01
CA ILE A 9 -9.32 -20.34 2.23
C ILE A 9 -9.50 -21.85 2.28
N ASP A 10 -9.76 -22.45 1.13
CA ASP A 10 -9.91 -23.88 0.97
C ASP A 10 -8.57 -24.60 0.87
N SER A 11 -7.68 -24.07 0.02
CA SER A 11 -6.34 -24.63 -0.18
C SER A 11 -5.36 -23.57 -0.68
N GLN A 12 -4.07 -23.83 -0.50
CA GLN A 12 -2.98 -22.96 -0.92
C GLN A 12 -1.96 -23.72 -1.77
N GLY A 13 -1.61 -23.15 -2.92
CA GLY A 13 -0.50 -23.60 -3.78
C GLY A 13 0.72 -22.67 -3.66
N ASP A 14 1.69 -22.86 -4.57
CA ASP A 14 2.95 -22.10 -4.56
C ASP A 14 2.76 -20.61 -4.85
N ASP A 15 1.83 -20.26 -5.75
CA ASP A 15 1.58 -18.88 -6.20
C ASP A 15 0.10 -18.50 -6.22
N TYR A 16 -0.79 -19.36 -5.69
CA TYR A 16 -2.23 -19.15 -5.66
C TYR A 16 -2.87 -19.70 -4.38
N ILE A 17 -4.11 -19.27 -4.16
CA ILE A 17 -5.05 -19.90 -3.22
C ILE A 17 -6.33 -20.28 -3.95
N ILE A 18 -7.10 -21.19 -3.36
CA ILE A 18 -8.50 -21.36 -3.64
C ILE A 18 -9.29 -20.77 -2.47
N ILE A 19 -10.14 -19.78 -2.76
CA ILE A 19 -11.04 -19.18 -1.79
C ILE A 19 -12.46 -19.63 -2.07
N ASP A 20 -13.06 -20.31 -1.10
CA ASP A 20 -14.47 -20.74 -1.16
C ASP A 20 -15.37 -19.54 -0.82
N VAL A 21 -16.27 -19.22 -1.73
CA VAL A 21 -17.31 -18.22 -1.54
C VAL A 21 -18.65 -18.90 -1.76
N ASN A 22 -19.27 -19.34 -0.66
CA ASN A 22 -20.56 -20.03 -0.66
C ASN A 22 -20.63 -21.28 -1.57
N GLY A 23 -19.59 -22.12 -1.51
CA GLY A 23 -19.51 -23.37 -2.28
C GLY A 23 -18.91 -23.21 -3.69
N VAL A 24 -18.45 -22.01 -4.05
CA VAL A 24 -17.71 -21.77 -5.30
C VAL A 24 -16.26 -21.47 -4.98
N GLY A 25 -15.33 -22.34 -5.43
CA GLY A 25 -13.89 -22.17 -5.30
C GLY A 25 -13.33 -21.24 -6.39
N TYR A 26 -12.78 -20.09 -5.98
CA TYR A 26 -12.08 -19.17 -6.88
C TYR A 26 -10.58 -19.36 -6.75
N LEU A 27 -9.91 -19.67 -7.86
CA LEU A 27 -8.44 -19.69 -7.93
C LEU A 27 -7.93 -18.24 -8.05
N VAL A 28 -7.14 -17.82 -7.08
CA VAL A 28 -6.64 -16.44 -6.95
C VAL A 28 -5.12 -16.45 -6.79
N TYR A 29 -4.40 -15.89 -7.75
CA TYR A 29 -2.96 -15.68 -7.65
C TYR A 29 -2.64 -14.55 -6.67
N ALA A 30 -1.56 -14.70 -5.89
CA ALA A 30 -1.16 -13.69 -4.92
C ALA A 30 0.37 -13.62 -4.77
N SER A 31 0.85 -12.52 -4.19
CA SER A 31 2.26 -12.39 -3.85
C SER A 31 2.66 -13.35 -2.71
N GLY A 32 3.93 -13.79 -2.67
CA GLY A 32 4.42 -14.64 -1.59
C GLY A 32 4.21 -14.02 -0.21
N LYS A 33 4.28 -12.69 -0.08
CA LYS A 33 3.97 -11.99 1.18
C LYS A 33 2.50 -12.06 1.56
N THR A 34 1.61 -12.04 0.59
CA THR A 34 0.16 -12.23 0.80
C THR A 34 -0.12 -13.67 1.18
N LEU A 35 0.42 -14.65 0.43
CA LEU A 35 0.27 -16.07 0.72
C LEU A 35 0.75 -16.43 2.12
N GLY A 36 1.90 -15.92 2.55
CA GLY A 36 2.44 -16.17 3.90
C GLY A 36 1.60 -15.59 5.06
N LYS A 37 0.60 -14.76 4.78
CA LYS A 37 -0.34 -14.22 5.77
C LYS A 37 -1.70 -14.91 5.76
N LEU A 38 -1.97 -15.75 4.78
CA LEU A 38 -3.22 -16.49 4.65
C LEU A 38 -3.05 -17.87 5.28
N ALA A 39 -4.07 -18.32 5.98
CA ALA A 39 -4.12 -19.65 6.57
C ALA A 39 -5.30 -20.42 6.01
N GLU A 40 -5.08 -21.69 5.67
CA GLU A 40 -6.15 -22.59 5.26
C GLU A 40 -7.19 -22.74 6.37
N GLY A 41 -8.44 -22.78 5.98
CA GLY A 41 -9.56 -22.89 6.92
C GLY A 41 -10.04 -21.56 7.50
N GLU A 42 -9.29 -20.49 7.39
CA GLU A 42 -9.63 -19.17 7.90
C GLU A 42 -10.37 -18.30 6.87
N PHE A 43 -11.13 -17.32 7.37
CA PHE A 43 -11.95 -16.45 6.54
C PHE A 43 -11.19 -15.14 6.22
N TYR A 44 -11.09 -14.81 4.93
CA TYR A 44 -10.43 -13.58 4.47
C TYR A 44 -11.29 -12.80 3.49
N LYS A 45 -10.96 -11.51 3.41
CA LYS A 45 -11.45 -10.59 2.39
C LYS A 45 -10.28 -10.16 1.53
N LEU A 46 -10.36 -10.42 0.22
CA LEU A 46 -9.33 -10.05 -0.75
C LEU A 46 -9.87 -9.03 -1.74
N PHE A 47 -9.07 -8.03 -2.06
CA PHE A 47 -9.29 -7.15 -3.21
C PHE A 47 -8.79 -7.88 -4.45
N ILE A 48 -9.60 -7.90 -5.49
CA ILE A 48 -9.31 -8.68 -6.70
C ILE A 48 -9.05 -7.75 -7.89
N GLU A 49 -8.01 -8.05 -8.64
CA GLU A 49 -7.82 -7.59 -10.00
C GLU A 49 -8.12 -8.74 -10.95
N THR A 50 -9.00 -8.48 -11.94
CA THR A 50 -9.41 -9.50 -12.92
C THR A 50 -8.73 -9.23 -14.24
N HIS A 51 -7.90 -10.15 -14.71
CA HIS A 51 -7.32 -10.13 -16.05
C HIS A 51 -8.05 -11.10 -16.94
N VAL A 52 -8.65 -10.57 -18.00
CA VAL A 52 -9.36 -11.36 -19.03
C VAL A 52 -8.53 -11.36 -20.30
N ARG A 53 -8.28 -12.53 -20.83
CA ARG A 53 -7.70 -12.79 -22.15
C ARG A 53 -8.64 -13.74 -22.91
N GLU A 54 -8.40 -13.92 -24.18
CA GLU A 54 -9.25 -14.82 -25.01
C GLU A 54 -9.31 -16.25 -24.46
N GLU A 55 -8.22 -16.73 -23.89
CA GLU A 55 -8.07 -18.13 -23.44
C GLU A 55 -8.28 -18.32 -21.93
N TYR A 56 -8.25 -17.25 -21.10
CA TYR A 56 -8.31 -17.38 -19.64
C TYR A 56 -8.82 -16.13 -18.92
N ILE A 57 -9.34 -16.38 -17.71
CA ILE A 57 -9.65 -15.35 -16.71
C ILE A 57 -8.78 -15.63 -15.49
N HIS A 58 -7.84 -14.74 -15.21
CA HIS A 58 -7.02 -14.83 -14.02
C HIS A 58 -7.44 -13.80 -12.98
N LEU A 59 -7.53 -14.22 -11.72
CA LEU A 59 -7.81 -13.39 -10.58
C LEU A 59 -6.51 -13.19 -9.78
N TYR A 60 -6.20 -11.95 -9.45
CA TYR A 60 -5.06 -11.56 -8.61
C TYR A 60 -5.58 -10.97 -7.32
N GLY A 61 -5.18 -11.52 -6.17
CA GLY A 61 -5.71 -11.18 -4.84
C GLY A 61 -4.71 -10.41 -3.99
N PHE A 62 -5.25 -9.43 -3.25
CA PHE A 62 -4.48 -8.56 -2.38
C PHE A 62 -5.20 -8.38 -1.05
N LEU A 63 -4.45 -8.34 0.07
CA LEU A 63 -5.01 -8.07 1.39
C LEU A 63 -5.42 -6.62 1.55
N THR A 64 -4.75 -5.70 0.85
CA THR A 64 -5.03 -4.27 0.91
C THR A 64 -5.29 -3.68 -0.47
N LEU A 65 -6.06 -2.60 -0.51
CA LEU A 65 -6.28 -1.86 -1.75
C LEU A 65 -4.98 -1.18 -2.22
N GLU A 66 -4.09 -0.85 -1.29
CA GLU A 66 -2.79 -0.28 -1.59
C GLU A 66 -1.92 -1.26 -2.38
N GLU A 67 -1.83 -2.53 -1.95
CA GLU A 67 -1.13 -3.59 -2.69
C GLU A 67 -1.70 -3.74 -4.11
N LYS A 68 -3.03 -3.76 -4.25
CA LYS A 68 -3.71 -3.81 -5.55
C LYS A 68 -3.33 -2.60 -6.43
N ASN A 69 -3.32 -1.40 -5.87
CA ASN A 69 -2.95 -0.20 -6.59
C ASN A 69 -1.49 -0.23 -7.08
N PHE A 70 -0.57 -0.72 -6.23
CA PHE A 70 0.84 -0.89 -6.62
C PHE A 70 1.02 -1.98 -7.67
N PHE A 71 0.25 -3.07 -7.61
CA PHE A 71 0.24 -4.09 -8.66
C PHE A 71 -0.12 -3.48 -10.03
N ASN A 72 -1.19 -2.71 -10.09
CA ASN A 72 -1.62 -2.03 -11.31
C ASN A 72 -0.61 -0.95 -11.77
N LEU A 73 -0.04 -0.21 -10.80
CA LEU A 73 0.99 0.78 -11.09
C LEU A 73 2.24 0.14 -11.71
N LEU A 74 2.73 -0.97 -11.15
CA LEU A 74 3.88 -1.70 -11.68
C LEU A 74 3.63 -2.18 -13.11
N GLN A 75 2.44 -2.69 -13.41
CA GLN A 75 2.07 -3.13 -14.74
C GLN A 75 1.96 -1.99 -15.77
N SER A 76 1.86 -0.73 -15.33
CA SER A 76 1.90 0.42 -16.24
C SER A 76 3.30 0.69 -16.79
N VAL A 77 4.34 0.02 -16.27
CA VAL A 77 5.72 0.10 -16.77
C VAL A 77 5.91 -0.92 -17.89
N ASN A 78 6.40 -0.46 -19.04
CA ASN A 78 6.64 -1.34 -20.16
C ASN A 78 7.68 -2.41 -19.81
N GLY A 79 7.31 -3.69 -20.01
CA GLY A 79 8.12 -4.87 -19.67
C GLY A 79 7.77 -5.50 -18.31
N ILE A 80 6.79 -4.97 -17.58
CA ILE A 80 6.26 -5.59 -16.36
C ILE A 80 4.89 -6.19 -16.64
N GLY A 81 4.83 -7.52 -16.66
CA GLY A 81 3.59 -8.27 -16.67
C GLY A 81 3.11 -8.65 -15.26
N THR A 82 2.00 -9.36 -15.19
CA THR A 82 1.38 -9.77 -13.92
C THR A 82 2.31 -10.58 -13.02
N ARG A 83 3.04 -11.56 -13.58
CA ARG A 83 4.00 -12.38 -12.82
C ARG A 83 5.13 -11.54 -12.24
N MET A 84 5.69 -10.62 -13.02
CA MET A 84 6.76 -9.74 -12.54
C MET A 84 6.26 -8.78 -11.46
N ALA A 85 5.05 -8.23 -11.63
CA ALA A 85 4.44 -7.36 -10.62
C ALA A 85 4.22 -8.10 -9.28
N LEU A 86 3.74 -9.36 -9.31
CA LEU A 86 3.63 -10.20 -8.11
C LEU A 86 5.00 -10.53 -7.50
N SER A 87 6.02 -10.82 -8.31
CA SER A 87 7.38 -11.06 -7.84
C SER A 87 7.97 -9.85 -7.11
N ILE A 88 7.74 -8.64 -7.65
CA ILE A 88 8.14 -7.39 -7.00
C ILE A 88 7.42 -7.23 -5.65
N LEU A 89 6.10 -7.44 -5.60
CA LEU A 89 5.31 -7.35 -4.36
C LEU A 89 5.60 -8.48 -3.38
N SER A 90 6.13 -9.61 -3.84
CA SER A 90 6.63 -10.68 -2.96
C SER A 90 7.92 -10.27 -2.23
N SER A 91 8.76 -9.46 -2.88
CA SER A 91 10.03 -8.99 -2.32
C SER A 91 9.89 -7.68 -1.55
N LEU A 92 9.11 -6.72 -2.07
CA LEU A 92 8.97 -5.36 -1.55
C LEU A 92 7.54 -5.08 -1.10
N THR A 93 7.40 -4.32 -0.01
CA THR A 93 6.10 -3.75 0.36
C THR A 93 5.79 -2.52 -0.49
N PRO A 94 4.52 -2.07 -0.58
CA PRO A 94 4.16 -0.80 -1.20
C PRO A 94 5.02 0.37 -0.71
N SER A 95 5.27 0.45 0.60
CA SER A 95 6.10 1.47 1.22
C SER A 95 7.57 1.40 0.76
N ASP A 96 8.15 0.18 0.67
CA ASP A 96 9.52 -0.01 0.20
C ASP A 96 9.66 0.45 -1.26
N ILE A 97 8.67 0.09 -2.11
CA ILE A 97 8.62 0.52 -3.51
C ILE A 97 8.56 2.04 -3.61
N GLN A 98 7.72 2.68 -2.80
CA GLN A 98 7.58 4.13 -2.77
C GLN A 98 8.89 4.82 -2.35
N ILE A 99 9.55 4.32 -1.30
CA ILE A 99 10.84 4.84 -0.82
C ILE A 99 11.91 4.68 -1.89
N ALA A 100 12.02 3.50 -2.52
CA ALA A 100 12.99 3.25 -3.57
C ALA A 100 12.81 4.18 -4.78
N ILE A 101 11.56 4.43 -5.19
CA ILE A 101 11.25 5.35 -6.30
C ILE A 101 11.58 6.80 -5.92
N ASN A 102 11.21 7.25 -4.72
CA ASN A 102 11.49 8.61 -4.27
C ASN A 102 12.99 8.90 -4.14
N ASN A 103 13.76 7.91 -3.71
CA ASN A 103 15.22 7.99 -3.55
C ASN A 103 15.98 7.65 -4.85
N GLU A 104 15.29 7.33 -5.94
CA GLU A 104 15.86 6.87 -7.22
C GLU A 104 16.77 5.63 -7.07
N ASP A 105 16.51 4.81 -6.05
CA ASP A 105 17.32 3.63 -5.77
C ASP A 105 16.92 2.44 -6.63
N LYS A 106 17.54 2.35 -7.81
CA LYS A 106 17.34 1.24 -8.75
C LYS A 106 17.91 -0.10 -8.25
N ASN A 107 18.82 -0.09 -7.26
CA ASN A 107 19.45 -1.33 -6.81
C ASN A 107 18.46 -2.22 -6.04
N VAL A 108 17.50 -1.61 -5.35
CA VAL A 108 16.41 -2.32 -4.66
C VAL A 108 15.64 -3.21 -5.65
N PHE A 109 15.35 -2.70 -6.85
CA PHE A 109 14.65 -3.47 -7.89
C PHE A 109 15.54 -4.50 -8.57
N LYS A 110 16.84 -4.21 -8.78
CA LYS A 110 17.80 -5.17 -9.37
C LYS A 110 18.01 -6.43 -8.53
N ALA A 111 17.81 -6.35 -7.22
CA ALA A 111 17.90 -7.50 -6.33
C ALA A 111 16.79 -8.54 -6.55
N ILE A 112 15.73 -8.16 -7.29
CA ILE A 112 14.58 -9.03 -7.57
C ILE A 112 14.87 -9.89 -8.80
N SER A 113 14.67 -11.19 -8.67
CA SER A 113 14.86 -12.13 -9.77
C SER A 113 14.03 -11.74 -11.00
N GLY A 114 14.67 -11.69 -12.16
CA GLY A 114 14.05 -11.27 -13.42
C GLY A 114 14.04 -9.76 -13.69
N VAL A 115 14.47 -8.92 -12.73
CA VAL A 115 14.59 -7.47 -12.94
C VAL A 115 16.02 -7.09 -13.30
N GLY A 116 16.27 -6.90 -14.59
CA GLY A 116 17.57 -6.42 -15.08
C GLY A 116 17.78 -4.91 -14.86
N ALA A 117 19.02 -4.44 -15.06
CA ALA A 117 19.41 -3.05 -14.85
C ALA A 117 18.52 -2.06 -15.64
N LYS A 118 18.23 -2.36 -16.92
CA LYS A 118 17.39 -1.50 -17.79
C LYS A 118 15.95 -1.42 -17.27
N LEU A 119 15.38 -2.53 -16.77
CA LEU A 119 14.03 -2.56 -16.24
C LEU A 119 13.95 -1.84 -14.90
N ALA A 120 14.92 -2.02 -14.00
CA ALA A 120 15.01 -1.30 -12.73
C ALA A 120 15.08 0.22 -12.93
N GLU A 121 15.86 0.69 -13.87
CA GLU A 121 15.96 2.11 -14.22
C GLU A 121 14.63 2.65 -14.77
N ARG A 122 13.98 1.89 -15.65
CA ARG A 122 12.65 2.24 -16.20
C ARG A 122 11.59 2.31 -15.10
N ILE A 123 11.56 1.35 -14.15
CA ILE A 123 10.64 1.38 -13.00
C ILE A 123 10.75 2.70 -12.26
N VAL A 124 11.97 3.09 -11.88
CA VAL A 124 12.21 4.33 -11.14
C VAL A 124 11.77 5.54 -11.96
N LEU A 125 12.17 5.61 -13.23
CA LEU A 125 11.90 6.77 -14.09
C LEU A 125 10.40 6.95 -14.37
N GLU A 126 9.71 5.86 -14.77
CA GLU A 126 8.30 5.94 -15.17
C GLU A 126 7.33 6.08 -13.97
N LEU A 127 7.74 5.61 -12.78
CA LEU A 127 6.89 5.67 -11.60
C LEU A 127 7.12 6.90 -10.72
N LYS A 128 8.23 7.62 -10.87
CA LYS A 128 8.60 8.79 -10.05
C LYS A 128 7.48 9.85 -9.92
N GLY A 129 6.74 10.12 -10.99
CA GLY A 129 5.61 11.06 -10.96
C GLY A 129 4.25 10.46 -10.61
N LYS A 130 4.13 9.13 -10.65
CA LYS A 130 2.85 8.42 -10.46
C LYS A 130 2.62 7.99 -9.00
N VAL A 131 3.69 7.66 -8.28
CA VAL A 131 3.61 7.21 -6.87
C VAL A 131 3.06 8.30 -5.95
N VAL A 132 3.39 9.55 -6.19
CA VAL A 132 2.87 10.70 -5.41
C VAL A 132 1.34 10.78 -5.49
N LYS A 133 0.74 10.43 -6.64
CA LYS A 133 -0.72 10.45 -6.83
C LYS A 133 -1.43 9.34 -6.06
N ILE A 134 -0.81 8.16 -5.92
CA ILE A 134 -1.39 7.04 -5.18
C ILE A 134 -1.39 7.34 -3.68
N SER A 135 -0.31 7.90 -3.15
CA SER A 135 -0.22 8.32 -1.74
C SER A 135 -1.23 9.40 -1.38
N SER A 136 -1.57 10.26 -2.35
CA SER A 136 -2.61 11.29 -2.18
C SER A 136 -4.03 10.72 -2.33
N GLY A 137 -4.21 9.63 -3.08
CA GLY A 137 -5.50 8.95 -3.29
C GLY A 137 -5.83 7.89 -2.23
N SER A 138 -4.83 7.33 -1.56
CA SER A 138 -5.02 6.37 -0.46
C SER A 138 -5.46 7.03 0.86
N ALA A 139 -5.59 8.35 0.90
CA ALA A 139 -6.18 9.07 2.03
C ALA A 139 -7.70 8.83 2.20
N ILE A 140 -8.33 7.97 1.37
CA ILE A 140 -9.74 7.64 1.48
C ILE A 140 -9.91 6.12 1.67
N ILE A 141 -9.46 5.59 2.78
CA ILE A 141 -10.09 4.42 3.41
C ILE A 141 -10.05 4.64 4.92
N LYS A 142 -11.09 5.30 5.41
CA LYS A 142 -11.53 5.18 6.78
C LYS A 142 -12.25 3.84 6.89
N ASP A 143 -11.60 2.85 7.43
CA ASP A 143 -12.30 1.85 8.24
C ASP A 143 -11.37 1.45 9.38
N SER A 144 -11.89 1.66 10.57
CA SER A 144 -11.39 1.23 11.87
C SER A 144 -10.54 2.23 12.68
N LEU A 145 -10.90 3.51 12.70
CA LEU A 145 -10.80 4.29 13.96
C LEU A 145 -11.91 5.34 13.93
N ASN A 146 -12.84 5.18 14.83
CA ASN A 146 -13.96 6.09 15.07
C ASN A 146 -13.42 7.41 15.70
N ILE A 147 -12.74 8.24 14.89
CA ILE A 147 -12.26 9.56 15.30
C ILE A 147 -13.29 10.57 14.85
N LYS A 148 -14.19 10.92 15.77
CA LYS A 148 -15.37 11.73 15.50
C LYS A 148 -15.11 13.21 15.13
N ASN A 149 -13.88 13.77 15.24
CA ASN A 149 -13.73 15.22 15.18
C ASN A 149 -12.56 15.82 14.37
N ILE A 150 -11.69 15.04 13.72
CA ILE A 150 -10.64 15.60 12.84
C ILE A 150 -10.74 14.99 11.44
N THR A 151 -11.07 15.81 10.44
CA THR A 151 -11.12 15.37 9.05
C THR A 151 -9.72 15.11 8.50
N PRO A 152 -9.52 14.16 7.56
CA PRO A 152 -8.22 13.92 6.91
C PRO A 152 -7.63 15.16 6.23
N VAL A 153 -8.48 16.08 5.81
CA VAL A 153 -8.07 17.38 5.25
C VAL A 153 -7.38 18.23 6.32
N ALA A 154 -7.93 18.27 7.53
CA ALA A 154 -7.36 19.03 8.64
C ALA A 154 -6.01 18.46 9.10
N CYS A 155 -5.81 17.12 9.09
CA CYS A 155 -4.51 16.53 9.40
C CYS A 155 -3.43 16.92 8.39
N ASN A 156 -3.75 16.95 7.10
CA ASN A 156 -2.81 17.35 6.05
C ASN A 156 -2.44 18.85 6.15
N GLU A 157 -3.38 19.70 6.56
CA GLU A 157 -3.11 21.12 6.79
C GLU A 157 -2.17 21.32 7.99
N VAL A 158 -2.37 20.58 9.08
CA VAL A 158 -1.46 20.60 10.25
C VAL A 158 -0.07 20.12 9.87
N ILE A 159 0.06 19.02 9.09
CA ILE A 159 1.36 18.52 8.62
C ILE A 159 2.06 19.59 7.77
N LYS A 160 1.36 20.24 6.84
CA LYS A 160 1.92 21.34 6.03
C LYS A 160 2.37 22.51 6.91
N ALA A 161 1.58 22.90 7.91
CA ALA A 161 1.93 23.95 8.83
C ALA A 161 3.20 23.62 9.63
N LEU A 162 3.33 22.39 10.14
CA LEU A 162 4.52 21.93 10.86
C LEU A 162 5.76 21.89 9.96
N VAL A 163 5.62 21.47 8.70
CA VAL A 163 6.72 21.49 7.73
C VAL A 163 7.18 22.93 7.47
N ASN A 164 6.28 23.88 7.32
CA ASN A 164 6.62 25.31 7.18
C ASN A 164 7.30 25.88 8.44
N LEU A 165 7.07 25.28 9.62
CA LEU A 165 7.71 25.60 10.87
C LEU A 165 9.04 24.85 11.11
N GLY A 166 9.57 24.18 10.06
CA GLY A 166 10.89 23.57 10.06
C GLY A 166 10.94 22.11 10.55
N PHE A 167 9.80 21.42 10.61
CA PHE A 167 9.79 19.95 10.76
C PHE A 167 10.08 19.29 9.43
N SER A 168 10.81 18.17 9.45
CA SER A 168 10.78 17.28 8.29
C SER A 168 9.36 16.72 8.14
N ARG A 169 8.99 16.32 6.93
CA ARG A 169 7.66 15.74 6.66
C ARG A 169 7.38 14.49 7.50
N PHE A 170 8.42 13.70 7.73
CA PHE A 170 8.34 12.49 8.56
C PHE A 170 8.09 12.83 10.04
N GLU A 171 8.85 13.78 10.60
CA GLU A 171 8.65 14.24 12.00
C GLU A 171 7.26 14.82 12.21
N ALA A 172 6.77 15.65 11.27
CA ALA A 172 5.43 16.23 11.32
C ALA A 172 4.34 15.13 11.32
N GLN A 173 4.46 14.13 10.46
CA GLN A 173 3.51 13.00 10.41
C GLN A 173 3.52 12.19 11.71
N HIS A 174 4.70 11.87 12.22
CA HIS A 174 4.85 11.07 13.44
C HIS A 174 4.33 11.83 14.68
N ALA A 175 4.62 13.13 14.78
CA ALA A 175 4.13 13.98 15.85
C ALA A 175 2.59 14.09 15.84
N VAL A 176 1.99 14.34 14.67
CA VAL A 176 0.54 14.42 14.51
C VAL A 176 -0.14 13.12 14.87
N GLN A 177 0.35 11.98 14.38
CA GLN A 177 -0.20 10.66 14.69
C GLN A 177 -0.10 10.33 16.18
N GLY A 178 1.06 10.55 16.80
CA GLY A 178 1.26 10.27 18.23
C GLY A 178 0.34 11.07 19.13
N ILE A 179 0.11 12.34 18.81
CA ILE A 179 -0.78 13.22 19.61
C ILE A 179 -2.26 12.84 19.41
N ILE A 180 -2.68 12.49 18.20
CA ILE A 180 -4.07 12.09 17.91
C ILE A 180 -4.42 10.77 18.59
N ILE A 181 -3.50 9.81 18.63
CA ILE A 181 -3.70 8.52 19.34
C ILE A 181 -3.93 8.77 20.82
N GLN A 182 -3.20 9.70 21.43
CA GLN A 182 -3.33 10.03 22.86
C GLN A 182 -4.55 10.90 23.16
N ASN A 183 -4.97 11.76 22.24
CA ASN A 183 -6.08 12.69 22.38
C ASN A 183 -6.92 12.78 21.10
N PRO A 184 -7.87 11.85 20.88
CA PRO A 184 -8.66 11.80 19.65
C PRO A 184 -9.54 13.02 19.36
N GLU A 185 -9.84 13.82 20.40
CA GLU A 185 -10.70 15.02 20.31
C GLU A 185 -9.93 16.35 20.35
N ILE A 186 -8.62 16.32 20.13
CA ILE A 186 -7.80 17.52 20.19
C ILE A 186 -8.15 18.48 19.04
N SER A 187 -8.25 19.80 19.34
CA SER A 187 -8.43 20.81 18.29
C SER A 187 -7.13 21.05 17.51
N ILE A 188 -7.26 21.52 16.26
CA ILE A 188 -6.12 21.78 15.35
C ILE A 188 -5.08 22.70 16.00
N ASP A 189 -5.52 23.77 16.65
CA ASP A 189 -4.63 24.73 17.31
C ASP A 189 -3.84 24.10 18.46
N LYS A 190 -4.50 23.24 19.26
CA LYS A 190 -3.84 22.50 20.34
C LYS A 190 -2.89 21.46 19.81
N LEU A 191 -3.24 20.79 18.69
CA LEU A 191 -2.39 19.80 18.03
C LEU A 191 -1.07 20.40 17.56
N ILE A 192 -1.13 21.57 16.89
CA ILE A 192 0.07 22.31 16.44
C ILE A 192 0.92 22.75 17.65
N LYS A 193 0.29 23.34 18.68
CA LYS A 193 1.01 23.77 19.89
C LYS A 193 1.68 22.61 20.63
N THR A 194 1.02 21.47 20.72
CA THR A 194 1.56 20.28 21.39
C THR A 194 2.73 19.70 20.60
N ALA A 195 2.63 19.64 19.27
CA ALA A 195 3.71 19.17 18.41
C ALA A 195 4.98 20.06 18.55
N LEU A 196 4.80 21.38 18.56
CA LEU A 196 5.89 22.33 18.77
C LEU A 196 6.52 22.20 20.17
N LYS A 197 5.70 22.01 21.20
CA LYS A 197 6.18 21.83 22.58
C LYS A 197 7.00 20.55 22.74
N ASN A 198 6.57 19.45 22.12
CA ASN A 198 7.28 18.17 22.19
C ASN A 198 8.64 18.23 21.47
N ARG A 199 8.78 19.01 20.40
CA ARG A 199 10.07 19.24 19.76
C ARG A 199 11.05 20.00 20.64
N ASN A 200 10.56 21.02 21.35
CA ASN A 200 11.41 21.84 22.24
C ASN A 200 11.78 21.14 23.55
N ALA A 201 11.07 20.05 23.91
CA ALA A 201 11.36 19.24 25.11
C ALA A 201 12.32 18.08 24.82
N GLY A 202 12.68 17.84 23.58
CA GLY A 202 13.62 16.78 23.14
C GLY A 202 15.04 17.30 22.83
N LEU A 203 15.40 18.50 23.27
CA LEU A 203 16.75 19.08 23.25
C LEU A 203 17.39 19.00 24.63
#